data_56d396ba53976d79ed75add026798b2e
#
_entry.id   56d396ba53976d79ed75add026798b2e
#
_cell.length_a   1.000
_cell.length_b   1.000
_cell.length_c   1.000
_cell.angle_alpha   90.00
_cell.angle_beta   90.00
_cell.angle_gamma   90.00
#
_symmetry.space_group_name_H-M   'P 1'
#
loop_
_entity.id
_entity.type
_entity.pdbx_description
1 polymer ?
#
loop_
_entity_poly.entity_id
_entity_poly.type
_entity_poly.pdbx_seq_one_letter_code
_entity_poly.pdbx_strand_id
1 'polypeptide(L)'
;MNNTLSYKGFTARIEFSADDNVFFGRLLGITDIVAFHGESVEELKDSMRETVDFHIEVCEKTGKKARKSFSGKVLFRLPDKLHAEIAEAAARRGKSINEWGKEIFETAVKNEMAVNK
;
A
#
# COMPACT_ATOMS: atom_id res chain seq x y z
N MET A 1 7.01 9.92 7.72
CA MET A 1 8.20 9.20 7.25
C MET A 1 7.80 7.88 6.63
N ASN A 2 8.30 7.60 5.45
CA ASN A 2 7.96 6.38 4.73
C ASN A 2 9.01 5.31 4.90
N ASN A 3 8.60 4.18 5.42
CA ASN A 3 9.44 3.00 5.50
C ASN A 3 9.06 2.04 4.37
N THR A 4 9.18 2.53 3.13
CA THR A 4 8.83 1.74 1.95
C THR A 4 9.95 1.73 0.93
N LEU A 5 10.03 0.62 0.18
CA LEU A 5 10.88 0.49 -0.99
C LEU A 5 9.99 0.10 -2.16
N SER A 6 10.38 0.52 -3.36
CA SER A 6 9.63 0.19 -4.58
C SER A 6 10.57 -0.41 -5.63
N TYR A 7 10.06 -1.40 -6.36
CA TYR A 7 10.77 -2.04 -7.45
C TYR A 7 9.77 -2.62 -8.45
N LYS A 8 9.91 -2.29 -9.71
CA LYS A 8 9.01 -2.73 -10.80
C LYS A 8 7.53 -2.49 -10.47
N GLY A 9 7.23 -1.37 -9.81
CA GLY A 9 5.86 -1.04 -9.44
C GLY A 9 5.32 -1.75 -8.19
N PHE A 10 6.10 -2.64 -7.59
CA PHE A 10 5.75 -3.25 -6.30
C PHE A 10 6.31 -2.40 -5.19
N THR A 11 5.53 -2.23 -4.13
CA THR A 11 5.94 -1.49 -2.94
C THR A 11 6.00 -2.44 -1.77
N ALA A 12 7.05 -2.33 -0.97
CA ALA A 12 7.22 -3.11 0.24
C ALA A 12 7.30 -2.19 1.44
N ARG A 13 6.69 -2.62 2.53
CA ARG A 13 6.83 -1.96 3.84
C ARG A 13 8.02 -2.56 4.54
N ILE A 14 8.91 -1.69 5.06
CA ILE A 14 10.17 -2.10 5.69
C ILE A 14 10.07 -1.89 7.20
N GLU A 15 10.54 -2.88 7.95
CA GLU A 15 10.63 -2.81 9.41
C GLU A 15 12.00 -3.35 9.85
N PHE A 16 12.43 -2.91 11.02
CA PHE A 16 13.66 -3.39 11.64
C PHE A 16 13.31 -4.31 12.80
N SER A 17 13.89 -5.51 12.82
CA SER A 17 13.75 -6.44 13.94
C SER A 17 14.98 -6.30 14.83
N ALA A 18 14.82 -5.74 16.03
CA ALA A 18 15.90 -5.60 16.98
C ALA A 18 16.33 -6.96 17.54
N ASP A 19 15.41 -7.91 17.67
CA ASP A 19 15.69 -9.24 18.19
C ASP A 19 16.59 -10.04 17.25
N ASP A 20 16.32 -9.97 15.95
CA ASP A 20 17.06 -10.69 14.93
C ASP A 20 18.16 -9.85 14.29
N ASN A 21 18.18 -8.56 14.61
CA ASN A 21 19.13 -7.59 14.08
C ASN A 21 19.16 -7.57 12.56
N VAL A 22 17.98 -7.62 11.95
CA VAL A 22 17.81 -7.58 10.50
C VAL A 22 16.70 -6.61 10.12
N PHE A 23 16.78 -6.09 8.90
CA PHE A 23 15.65 -5.42 8.27
C PHE A 23 14.83 -6.46 7.53
N PHE A 24 13.52 -6.31 7.55
CA PHE A 24 12.67 -7.14 6.71
C PHE A 24 11.62 -6.28 6.01
N GLY A 25 11.19 -6.77 4.84
CA GLY A 25 10.18 -6.11 4.04
C GLY A 25 9.08 -7.08 3.69
N ARG A 26 7.89 -6.52 3.45
CA ARG A 26 6.72 -7.27 3.04
C ARG A 26 6.08 -6.57 1.86
N LEU A 27 5.85 -7.30 0.77
CA LEU A 27 5.20 -6.74 -0.41
C LEU A 27 3.74 -6.42 -0.12
N LEU A 28 3.31 -5.24 -0.57
CA LEU A 28 1.94 -4.77 -0.46
C LEU A 28 1.19 -5.01 -1.76
N GLY A 29 -0.15 -5.02 -1.69
CA GLY A 29 -0.99 -5.10 -2.89
C GLY A 29 -0.94 -6.43 -3.62
N ILE A 30 -0.60 -7.51 -2.92
CA ILE A 30 -0.62 -8.86 -3.47
C ILE A 30 -1.43 -9.78 -2.56
N THR A 31 -1.89 -10.90 -3.09
CA THR A 31 -2.74 -11.83 -2.34
C THR A 31 -1.93 -12.68 -1.37
N ASP A 32 -0.77 -13.15 -1.81
CA ASP A 32 0.10 -13.98 -0.99
C ASP A 32 0.95 -13.14 -0.05
N ILE A 33 1.45 -13.77 1.01
CA ILE A 33 2.39 -13.11 1.91
C ILE A 33 3.79 -13.36 1.34
N VAL A 34 4.44 -12.28 0.91
CA VAL A 34 5.80 -12.35 0.36
C VAL A 34 6.67 -11.39 1.14
N ALA A 35 7.72 -11.93 1.75
CA ALA A 35 8.64 -11.18 2.59
C ALA A 35 10.09 -11.43 2.17
N PHE A 36 10.96 -10.51 2.54
CA PHE A 36 12.40 -10.59 2.29
C PHE A 36 13.13 -9.90 3.45
N HIS A 37 14.42 -10.12 3.56
CA HIS A 37 15.21 -9.55 4.66
C HIS A 37 16.63 -9.23 4.22
N GLY A 38 17.32 -8.47 5.05
CA GLY A 38 18.72 -8.13 4.84
C GLY A 38 19.33 -7.53 6.09
N GLU A 39 20.61 -7.71 6.27
CA GLU A 39 21.35 -7.16 7.42
C GLU A 39 21.85 -5.75 7.17
N SER A 40 21.81 -5.30 5.92
CA SER A 40 22.17 -3.95 5.52
C SER A 40 21.10 -3.41 4.55
N VAL A 41 21.10 -2.12 4.32
CA VAL A 41 20.18 -1.50 3.36
C VAL A 41 20.42 -2.04 1.96
N GLU A 42 21.69 -2.19 1.56
CA GLU A 42 22.05 -2.71 0.24
C GLU A 42 21.58 -4.16 0.08
N GLU A 43 21.83 -5.00 1.07
CA GLU A 43 21.38 -6.38 1.05
C GLU A 43 19.87 -6.48 1.01
N LEU A 44 19.18 -5.62 1.76
CA LEU A 44 17.72 -5.56 1.76
C LEU A 44 17.16 -5.23 0.37
N LYS A 45 17.75 -4.26 -0.30
CA LYS A 45 17.34 -3.87 -1.66
C LYS A 45 17.59 -4.98 -2.67
N ASP A 46 18.73 -5.66 -2.58
CA ASP A 46 19.04 -6.78 -3.44
C ASP A 46 18.06 -7.93 -3.21
N SER A 47 17.75 -8.22 -1.95
CA SER A 47 16.78 -9.24 -1.58
C SER A 47 15.40 -8.90 -2.12
N MET A 48 14.99 -7.64 -2.07
CA MET A 48 13.72 -7.21 -2.65
C MET A 48 13.66 -7.46 -4.17
N ARG A 49 14.73 -7.12 -4.89
CA ARG A 49 14.78 -7.32 -6.35
C ARG A 49 14.62 -8.80 -6.69
N GLU A 50 15.37 -9.65 -6.03
CA GLU A 50 15.28 -11.10 -6.24
C GLU A 50 13.89 -11.64 -5.92
N THR A 51 13.32 -11.19 -4.80
CA THR A 51 12.00 -11.64 -4.35
C THR A 51 10.91 -11.19 -5.30
N VAL A 52 10.92 -9.94 -5.74
CA VAL A 52 9.93 -9.42 -6.71
C VAL A 52 10.05 -10.13 -8.04
N ASP A 53 11.26 -10.28 -8.56
CA ASP A 53 11.50 -10.95 -9.85
C ASP A 53 11.02 -12.41 -9.80
N PHE A 54 11.29 -13.10 -8.70
CA PHE A 54 10.82 -14.47 -8.49
C PHE A 54 9.29 -14.54 -8.42
N HIS A 55 8.68 -13.60 -7.68
CA HIS A 55 7.23 -13.53 -7.57
C HIS A 55 6.56 -13.35 -8.94
N ILE A 56 7.08 -12.44 -9.75
CA ILE A 56 6.58 -12.21 -11.11
C ILE A 56 6.69 -13.49 -11.95
N GLU A 57 7.85 -14.14 -11.90
CA GLU A 57 8.11 -15.36 -12.65
C GLU A 57 7.15 -16.49 -12.26
N VAL A 58 6.96 -16.70 -10.96
CA VAL A 58 6.04 -17.74 -10.46
C VAL A 58 4.60 -17.44 -10.89
N CYS A 59 4.18 -16.17 -10.80
CA CYS A 59 2.82 -15.80 -11.21
C CYS A 59 2.60 -16.01 -12.71
N GLU A 60 3.58 -15.72 -13.55
CA GLU A 60 3.50 -15.97 -14.99
C GLU A 60 3.35 -17.46 -15.29
N LYS A 61 4.12 -18.30 -14.60
CA LYS A 61 4.09 -19.75 -14.79
C LYS A 61 2.81 -20.40 -14.29
N THR A 62 2.23 -19.88 -13.22
CA THR A 62 1.03 -20.46 -12.60
C THR A 62 -0.28 -19.83 -13.05
N GLY A 63 -0.21 -18.76 -13.84
CA GLY A 63 -1.39 -18.04 -14.31
C GLY A 63 -2.04 -17.14 -13.25
N LYS A 64 -1.40 -16.97 -12.10
CA LYS A 64 -1.88 -16.06 -11.06
C LYS A 64 -1.55 -14.62 -11.43
N LYS A 65 -2.38 -13.68 -10.94
CA LYS A 65 -2.09 -12.26 -11.07
C LYS A 65 -0.99 -11.88 -10.09
N ALA A 66 0.04 -11.18 -10.56
CA ALA A 66 1.14 -10.72 -9.72
C ALA A 66 0.70 -9.68 -8.70
N ARG A 67 -0.38 -8.95 -8.98
CA ARG A 67 -0.95 -7.95 -8.09
C ARG A 67 -2.40 -8.25 -7.80
N LYS A 68 -2.84 -7.83 -6.58
CA LYS A 68 -4.23 -7.94 -6.20
C LYS A 68 -5.09 -7.03 -7.05
N SER A 69 -6.25 -7.54 -7.50
CA SER A 69 -7.26 -6.73 -8.18
C SER A 69 -8.09 -6.00 -7.14
N PHE A 70 -8.37 -4.72 -7.40
CA PHE A 70 -9.18 -3.88 -6.53
C PHE A 70 -10.52 -3.59 -7.19
N SER A 71 -11.60 -3.71 -6.41
CA SER A 71 -12.97 -3.54 -6.92
C SER A 71 -13.39 -2.08 -7.10
N GLY A 72 -12.68 -1.17 -6.45
CA GLY A 72 -13.10 0.21 -6.35
C GLY A 72 -14.05 0.48 -5.20
N LYS A 73 -14.40 -0.55 -4.43
CA LYS A 73 -15.28 -0.41 -3.28
C LYS A 73 -14.46 -0.40 -2.00
N VAL A 74 -14.70 0.60 -1.15
CA VAL A 74 -14.02 0.74 0.14
C VAL A 74 -15.07 0.96 1.21
N LEU A 75 -15.00 0.18 2.27
CA LEU A 75 -15.90 0.30 3.40
C LEU A 75 -15.14 0.77 4.63
N PHE A 76 -15.65 1.84 5.26
CA PHE A 76 -15.10 2.34 6.52
C PHE A 76 -16.15 2.19 7.62
N ARG A 77 -15.70 1.72 8.77
CA ARG A 77 -16.50 1.73 9.99
C ARG A 77 -16.05 2.92 10.83
N LEU A 78 -16.93 3.89 10.99
CA LEU A 78 -16.61 5.15 11.66
C LEU A 78 -17.50 5.33 12.88
N PRO A 79 -17.07 6.11 13.89
CA PRO A 79 -17.98 6.51 14.97
C PRO A 79 -19.19 7.23 14.39
N ASP A 80 -20.35 7.03 15.00
CA ASP A 80 -21.61 7.61 14.52
C ASP A 80 -21.51 9.14 14.38
N LYS A 81 -20.86 9.80 15.32
CA LYS A 81 -20.67 11.24 15.29
C LYS A 81 -19.90 11.69 14.05
N LEU A 82 -18.82 11.00 13.73
CA LEU A 82 -18.01 11.32 12.55
C LEU A 82 -18.80 11.08 11.27
N HIS A 83 -19.58 10.00 11.21
CA HIS A 83 -20.44 9.72 10.06
C HIS A 83 -21.43 10.87 9.84
N ALA A 84 -22.07 11.35 10.90
CA ALA A 84 -23.01 12.48 10.82
C ALA A 84 -22.31 13.76 10.33
N GLU A 85 -21.14 14.03 10.84
CA GLU A 85 -20.35 15.21 10.44
C GLU A 85 -19.94 15.15 8.97
N ILE A 86 -19.57 13.97 8.50
CA ILE A 86 -19.21 13.75 7.08
C ILE A 86 -20.43 14.00 6.18
N ALA A 87 -21.59 13.47 6.58
CA ALA A 87 -22.82 13.66 5.81
C ALA A 87 -23.19 15.14 5.70
N GLU A 88 -23.09 15.87 6.80
CA GLU A 88 -23.37 17.32 6.83
C GLU A 88 -22.37 18.09 5.97
N ALA A 89 -21.10 17.79 6.11
CA ALA A 89 -20.06 18.48 5.35
C ALA A 89 -20.20 18.24 3.84
N ALA A 90 -20.51 17.01 3.43
CA ALA A 90 -20.75 16.70 2.03
C ALA A 90 -21.98 17.47 1.49
N ALA A 91 -23.05 17.51 2.27
CA ALA A 91 -24.27 18.22 1.89
C ALA A 91 -24.02 19.72 1.71
N ARG A 92 -23.21 20.33 2.57
CA ARG A 92 -22.83 21.75 2.44
C ARG A 92 -22.08 22.03 1.15
N ARG A 93 -21.40 21.05 0.60
CA ARG A 93 -20.68 21.17 -0.67
C ARG A 93 -21.54 20.77 -1.86
N GLY A 94 -22.79 20.41 -1.64
CA GLY A 94 -23.69 19.96 -2.69
C GLY A 94 -23.32 18.61 -3.27
N LYS A 95 -22.67 17.76 -2.47
CA LYS A 95 -22.16 16.46 -2.92
C LYS A 95 -22.66 15.32 -2.05
N SER A 96 -22.70 14.12 -2.62
CA SER A 96 -22.91 12.92 -1.82
C SER A 96 -21.66 12.61 -1.00
N ILE A 97 -21.77 11.75 0.01
CA ILE A 97 -20.63 11.26 0.78
C ILE A 97 -19.60 10.61 -0.15
N ASN A 98 -20.08 9.80 -1.09
CA ASN A 98 -19.20 9.13 -2.04
C ASN A 98 -18.44 10.10 -2.94
N GLU A 99 -19.10 11.11 -3.47
CA GLU A 99 -18.47 12.11 -4.32
C GLU A 99 -17.41 12.91 -3.56
N TRP A 100 -17.76 13.36 -2.37
CA TRP A 100 -16.85 14.13 -1.54
C TRP A 100 -15.68 13.29 -1.08
N GLY A 101 -15.94 12.05 -0.63
CA GLY A 101 -14.91 11.11 -0.21
C GLY A 101 -13.91 10.81 -1.33
N LYS A 102 -14.41 10.61 -2.55
CA LYS A 102 -13.56 10.39 -3.72
C LYS A 102 -12.58 11.55 -3.93
N GLU A 103 -13.08 12.79 -3.87
CA GLU A 103 -12.24 13.98 -4.02
C GLU A 103 -11.18 14.11 -2.94
N ILE A 104 -11.56 13.82 -1.68
CA ILE A 104 -10.64 13.88 -0.56
C ILE A 104 -9.53 12.84 -0.73
N PHE A 105 -9.88 11.61 -1.10
CA PHE A 105 -8.88 10.57 -1.32
C PHE A 105 -7.98 10.86 -2.50
N GLU A 106 -8.52 11.39 -3.60
CA GLU A 106 -7.70 11.80 -4.74
C GLU A 106 -6.64 12.82 -4.33
N THR A 107 -7.06 13.82 -3.56
CA THR A 107 -6.15 14.87 -3.07
C THR A 107 -5.12 14.29 -2.10
N ALA A 108 -5.55 13.46 -1.17
CA ALA A 108 -4.67 12.85 -0.18
C ALA A 108 -3.62 11.95 -0.84
N VAL A 109 -4.01 11.17 -1.83
CA VAL A 109 -3.09 10.30 -2.57
C VAL A 109 -2.07 11.11 -3.36
N LYS A 110 -2.49 12.18 -4.02
CA LYS A 110 -1.57 13.06 -4.75
C LYS A 110 -0.53 13.67 -3.82
N ASN A 111 -0.96 14.13 -2.65
CA ASN A 111 -0.04 14.70 -1.67
C ASN A 111 0.95 13.65 -1.14
N GLU A 112 0.48 12.45 -0.89
CA GLU A 112 1.31 11.36 -0.41
C GLU A 112 2.35 10.96 -1.45
N MET A 113 1.96 10.84 -2.71
CA MET A 113 2.87 10.49 -3.80
C MET A 113 3.88 11.60 -4.08
N ALA A 114 3.51 12.86 -3.91
CA ALA A 114 4.42 13.98 -4.07
C ALA A 114 5.51 13.98 -3.00
N VAL A 115 5.18 13.59 -1.76
CA VAL A 115 6.14 13.51 -0.65
C VAL A 115 7.12 12.36 -0.82
N ASN A 116 6.73 11.31 -1.53
CA ASN A 116 7.51 10.08 -1.71
C ASN A 116 8.49 10.10 -2.88
N LYS A 117 8.68 11.23 -3.49
CA LYS A 117 9.63 11.34 -4.60
C LYS A 117 11.06 11.47 -4.12
#